data_95acaf45334947fe23ad8f553977ed0f
#
_entry.id   95acaf45334947fe23ad8f553977ed0f
#
_cell.length_a   1.000
_cell.length_b   1.000
_cell.length_c   1.000
_cell.angle_alpha   90.00
_cell.angle_beta   90.00
_cell.angle_gamma   90.00
#
_symmetry.space_group_name_H-M   'P 1'
#
loop_
_entity.id
_entity.type
_entity.pdbx_description
1 polymer ?
#
loop_
_entity_poly.entity_id
_entity_poly.type
_entity_poly.pdbx_seq_one_letter_code
_entity_poly.pdbx_strand_id
1 'polypeptide(L)'
;MITTALFFSIALEIIGYLLWIKFTKDGSSKKRDIVSAFMFILAIIILYQIFKLNLDFGLILLVATFFAAFSWLLGKYIDLEELRKESKSYFFILLAITCIRSFAYEPYQIPSRSMVPGLQVGDFVLVNKYAYGIKFPGTHFLLSGLVQPKRNDVAVFIAPHTLCDYDPLTARPDISTLPVAEGQLFLNKFEDLQNSRCTPLGVKFVKRIIGIPGDKVEIKGYEIWINGEKLKQKLLISDSNENLLEETIDEGVHVIRTLGLSDYEQHSWTVPEGSYLAIGDNRDNSCLLYTSDAADDVA
;
A
#
# COMPACT_ATOMS: atom_id res chain seq x y z
N MET A 1 7.45 -23.18 -3.05
CA MET A 1 8.34 -23.72 -1.97
C MET A 1 8.18 -22.97 -0.64
N ILE A 2 8.28 -21.63 -0.57
CA ILE A 2 8.11 -20.88 0.70
C ILE A 2 6.68 -20.96 1.23
N THR A 3 5.67 -20.88 0.35
CA THR A 3 4.24 -21.02 0.74
C THR A 3 3.94 -22.40 1.35
N THR A 4 4.44 -23.46 0.77
CA THR A 4 4.30 -24.83 1.34
C THR A 4 5.00 -24.96 2.69
N ALA A 5 6.18 -24.31 2.84
CA ALA A 5 6.89 -24.26 4.11
C ALA A 5 6.10 -23.49 5.19
N LEU A 6 5.42 -22.39 4.82
CA LEU A 6 4.57 -21.64 5.76
C LEU A 6 3.41 -22.49 6.28
N PHE A 7 2.69 -23.18 5.40
CA PHE A 7 1.59 -24.06 5.82
C PHE A 7 2.08 -25.18 6.76
N PHE A 8 3.26 -25.73 6.48
CA PHE A 8 3.87 -26.74 7.35
C PHE A 8 4.25 -26.16 8.72
N SER A 9 4.85 -24.98 8.75
CA SER A 9 5.19 -24.29 10.00
C SER A 9 3.94 -23.99 10.85
N ILE A 10 2.85 -23.50 10.21
CA ILE A 10 1.57 -23.25 10.90
C ILE A 10 0.98 -24.55 11.46
N ALA A 11 1.04 -25.66 10.71
CA ALA A 11 0.56 -26.94 11.17
C ALA A 11 1.33 -27.44 12.40
N LEU A 12 2.67 -27.28 12.41
CA LEU A 12 3.52 -27.60 13.56
C LEU A 12 3.19 -26.69 14.77
N GLU A 13 2.89 -25.41 14.55
CA GLU A 13 2.50 -24.49 15.61
C GLU A 13 1.18 -24.92 16.25
N ILE A 14 0.20 -25.34 15.45
CA ILE A 14 -1.08 -25.86 15.95
C ILE A 14 -0.86 -27.14 16.80
N ILE A 15 -0.02 -28.05 16.33
CA ILE A 15 0.33 -29.26 17.07
C ILE A 15 1.02 -28.89 18.38
N GLY A 16 1.98 -27.96 18.35
CA GLY A 16 2.65 -27.45 19.55
C GLY A 16 1.65 -26.87 20.55
N TYR A 17 0.70 -26.07 20.08
CA TYR A 17 -0.35 -25.49 20.91
C TYR A 17 -1.23 -26.56 21.59
N LEU A 18 -1.63 -27.60 20.89
CA LEU A 18 -2.40 -28.69 21.45
C LEU A 18 -1.59 -29.51 22.51
N LEU A 19 -0.30 -29.74 22.24
CA LEU A 19 0.61 -30.38 23.19
C LEU A 19 0.81 -29.51 24.44
N TRP A 20 0.93 -28.19 24.26
CA TRP A 20 1.05 -27.24 25.37
C TRP A 20 -0.17 -27.30 26.29
N ILE A 21 -1.38 -27.30 25.72
CA ILE A 21 -2.64 -27.48 26.50
C ILE A 21 -2.63 -28.78 27.26
N LYS A 22 -2.24 -29.89 26.59
CA LYS A 22 -2.18 -31.21 27.23
C LYS A 22 -1.22 -31.22 28.42
N PHE A 23 0.02 -30.75 28.24
CA PHE A 23 1.03 -30.78 29.30
C PHE A 23 0.74 -29.80 30.43
N THR A 24 0.02 -28.71 30.16
CA THR A 24 -0.47 -27.80 31.18
C THR A 24 -1.54 -28.49 32.03
N LYS A 25 -2.48 -29.22 31.43
CA LYS A 25 -3.48 -30.01 32.15
C LYS A 25 -2.86 -31.14 32.97
N ASP A 26 -1.84 -31.80 32.42
CA ASP A 26 -1.14 -32.92 33.10
C ASP A 26 -0.19 -32.43 34.20
N GLY A 27 -0.05 -31.11 34.41
CA GLY A 27 0.85 -30.54 35.42
C GLY A 27 2.34 -30.72 35.12
N SER A 28 2.73 -31.08 33.90
CA SER A 28 4.09 -31.40 33.51
C SER A 28 4.87 -30.15 33.08
N SER A 29 5.37 -29.36 34.02
CA SER A 29 6.03 -28.06 33.75
C SER A 29 7.20 -28.16 32.79
N LYS A 30 8.13 -29.14 32.96
CA LYS A 30 9.29 -29.30 32.07
C LYS A 30 8.90 -29.55 30.62
N LYS A 31 7.89 -30.39 30.34
CA LYS A 31 7.43 -30.68 28.99
C LYS A 31 6.74 -29.46 28.40
N ARG A 32 5.94 -28.74 29.16
CA ARG A 32 5.30 -27.49 28.78
C ARG A 32 6.35 -26.45 28.34
N ASP A 33 7.39 -26.25 29.18
CA ASP A 33 8.44 -25.25 28.90
C ASP A 33 9.25 -25.57 27.61
N ILE A 34 9.52 -26.85 27.36
CA ILE A 34 10.18 -27.31 26.13
C ILE A 34 9.28 -27.02 24.92
N VAL A 35 7.99 -27.33 25.00
CA VAL A 35 7.04 -27.03 23.91
C VAL A 35 6.90 -25.53 23.70
N SER A 36 6.83 -24.74 24.75
CA SER A 36 6.79 -23.26 24.65
C SER A 36 8.02 -22.71 23.95
N ALA A 37 9.22 -23.17 24.27
CA ALA A 37 10.46 -22.77 23.61
C ALA A 37 10.47 -23.16 22.11
N PHE A 38 9.98 -24.34 21.78
CA PHE A 38 9.84 -24.78 20.39
C PHE A 38 8.86 -23.90 19.60
N MET A 39 7.68 -23.63 20.16
CA MET A 39 6.68 -22.75 19.57
C MET A 39 7.22 -21.33 19.37
N PHE A 40 8.00 -20.80 20.33
CA PHE A 40 8.62 -19.48 20.18
C PHE A 40 9.58 -19.41 18.97
N ILE A 41 10.42 -20.44 18.81
CA ILE A 41 11.34 -20.53 17.64
C ILE A 41 10.52 -20.63 16.34
N LEU A 42 9.47 -21.45 16.33
CA LEU A 42 8.62 -21.66 15.18
C LEU A 42 7.85 -20.38 14.80
N ALA A 43 7.39 -19.61 15.78
CA ALA A 43 6.76 -18.30 15.56
C ALA A 43 7.71 -17.31 14.88
N ILE A 44 9.01 -17.31 15.23
CA ILE A 44 10.03 -16.48 14.56
C ILE A 44 10.18 -16.92 13.09
N ILE A 45 10.20 -18.22 12.83
CA ILE A 45 10.29 -18.78 11.46
C ILE A 45 9.04 -18.38 10.65
N ILE A 46 7.85 -18.49 11.21
CA ILE A 46 6.59 -18.08 10.59
C ILE A 46 6.63 -16.58 10.27
N LEU A 47 7.06 -15.74 11.20
CA LEU A 47 7.18 -14.31 10.99
C LEU A 47 8.13 -13.98 9.84
N TYR A 48 9.30 -14.64 9.78
CA TYR A 48 10.23 -14.49 8.66
C TYR A 48 9.60 -14.88 7.30
N GLN A 49 8.85 -15.99 7.27
CA GLN A 49 8.16 -16.47 6.06
C GLN A 49 7.06 -15.48 5.63
N ILE A 50 6.32 -14.91 6.56
CA ILE A 50 5.31 -13.86 6.33
C ILE A 50 5.95 -12.64 5.65
N PHE A 51 7.07 -12.15 6.18
CA PHE A 51 7.80 -11.04 5.58
C PHE A 51 8.32 -11.35 4.18
N LYS A 52 8.84 -12.57 3.96
CA LYS A 52 9.32 -13.01 2.64
C LYS A 52 8.22 -13.14 1.60
N LEU A 53 6.99 -13.46 2.02
CA LEU A 53 5.84 -13.61 1.16
C LEU A 53 5.07 -12.30 0.95
N ASN A 54 5.51 -11.19 1.57
CA ASN A 54 4.83 -9.89 1.52
C ASN A 54 3.33 -9.98 1.86
N LEU A 55 2.97 -10.86 2.82
CA LEU A 55 1.58 -10.98 3.23
C LEU A 55 1.10 -9.73 3.96
N ASP A 56 -0.17 -9.37 3.79
CA ASP A 56 -0.76 -8.22 4.47
C ASP A 56 -0.70 -8.41 5.99
N PHE A 57 0.04 -7.53 6.65
CA PHE A 57 0.26 -7.62 8.09
C PHE A 57 -1.00 -7.26 8.89
N GLY A 58 -1.93 -6.49 8.31
CA GLY A 58 -3.23 -6.20 8.93
C GLY A 58 -4.10 -7.43 9.02
N LEU A 59 -4.13 -8.23 7.95
CA LEU A 59 -4.84 -9.53 7.95
C LEU A 59 -4.24 -10.50 8.98
N ILE A 60 -2.91 -10.53 9.09
CA ILE A 60 -2.22 -11.39 10.06
C ILE A 60 -2.57 -11.00 11.49
N LEU A 61 -2.55 -9.70 11.81
CA LEU A 61 -2.96 -9.19 13.11
C LEU A 61 -4.43 -9.52 13.41
N LEU A 62 -5.30 -9.42 12.42
CA LEU A 62 -6.71 -9.78 12.56
C LEU A 62 -6.86 -11.26 12.90
N VAL A 63 -6.19 -12.16 12.15
CA VAL A 63 -6.20 -13.61 12.41
C VAL A 63 -5.64 -13.93 13.81
N ALA A 64 -4.52 -13.29 14.20
CA ALA A 64 -3.93 -13.46 15.52
C ALA A 64 -4.88 -12.99 16.64
N THR A 65 -5.61 -11.89 16.43
CA THR A 65 -6.61 -11.38 17.36
C THR A 65 -7.76 -12.38 17.53
N PHE A 66 -8.28 -12.92 16.42
CA PHE A 66 -9.32 -13.96 16.48
C PHE A 66 -8.82 -15.24 17.16
N PHE A 67 -7.59 -15.65 16.89
CA PHE A 67 -6.99 -16.82 17.55
C PHE A 67 -6.85 -16.59 19.07
N ALA A 68 -6.43 -15.41 19.49
CA ALA A 68 -6.35 -15.07 20.92
C ALA A 68 -7.75 -15.07 21.59
N ALA A 69 -8.78 -14.53 20.89
CA ALA A 69 -10.15 -14.58 21.37
C ALA A 69 -10.66 -16.03 21.50
N PHE A 70 -10.41 -16.86 20.49
CA PHE A 70 -10.75 -18.28 20.50
C PHE A 70 -10.06 -19.02 21.65
N SER A 71 -8.76 -18.80 21.84
CA SER A 71 -7.97 -19.39 22.93
C SER A 71 -8.49 -18.97 24.30
N TRP A 72 -8.92 -17.73 24.45
CA TRP A 72 -9.55 -17.23 25.68
C TRP A 72 -10.87 -17.94 25.98
N LEU A 73 -11.76 -18.09 24.98
CA LEU A 73 -13.02 -18.81 25.11
C LEU A 73 -12.78 -20.31 25.36
N LEU A 74 -11.82 -20.91 24.68
CA LEU A 74 -11.41 -22.29 24.89
C LEU A 74 -10.90 -22.50 26.31
N GLY A 75 -10.05 -21.63 26.84
CA GLY A 75 -9.55 -21.68 28.22
C GLY A 75 -10.67 -21.63 29.25
N LYS A 76 -11.74 -20.85 28.95
CA LYS A 76 -12.95 -20.84 29.79
C LYS A 76 -13.73 -22.16 29.69
N TYR A 77 -13.85 -22.73 28.49
CA TYR A 77 -14.61 -23.96 28.26
C TYR A 77 -13.94 -25.20 28.88
N ILE A 78 -12.61 -25.31 28.78
CA ILE A 78 -11.84 -26.44 29.29
C ILE A 78 -11.37 -26.25 30.74
N ASP A 79 -11.76 -25.15 31.41
CA ASP A 79 -11.40 -24.75 32.78
C ASP A 79 -9.87 -24.69 33.00
N LEU A 80 -9.14 -24.13 32.06
CA LEU A 80 -7.69 -23.95 32.13
C LEU A 80 -7.35 -22.47 32.41
N GLU A 81 -7.12 -22.16 33.70
CA GLU A 81 -6.91 -20.78 34.19
C GLU A 81 -5.73 -20.08 33.52
N GLU A 82 -4.60 -20.77 33.34
CA GLU A 82 -3.40 -20.21 32.70
C GLU A 82 -3.71 -19.76 31.26
N LEU A 83 -4.30 -20.66 30.45
CA LEU A 83 -4.69 -20.34 29.08
C LEU A 83 -5.66 -19.16 29.03
N ARG A 84 -6.67 -19.18 29.92
CA ARG A 84 -7.68 -18.12 29.97
C ARG A 84 -7.07 -16.76 30.26
N LYS A 85 -6.18 -16.68 31.25
CA LYS A 85 -5.57 -15.43 31.73
C LYS A 85 -4.59 -14.86 30.69
N GLU A 86 -3.73 -15.68 30.12
CA GLU A 86 -2.75 -15.27 29.11
C GLU A 86 -3.42 -14.85 27.82
N SER A 87 -4.32 -15.69 27.28
CA SER A 87 -5.03 -15.39 26.04
C SER A 87 -5.89 -14.13 26.13
N LYS A 88 -6.50 -13.86 27.29
CA LYS A 88 -7.23 -12.61 27.54
C LYS A 88 -6.32 -11.39 27.40
N SER A 89 -5.12 -11.45 27.98
CA SER A 89 -4.17 -10.34 27.90
C SER A 89 -3.71 -10.11 26.45
N TYR A 90 -3.32 -11.16 25.75
CA TYR A 90 -2.94 -11.08 24.32
C TYR A 90 -4.09 -10.58 23.46
N PHE A 91 -5.32 -11.01 23.69
CA PHE A 91 -6.48 -10.56 22.94
C PHE A 91 -6.64 -9.04 23.00
N PHE A 92 -6.61 -8.43 24.18
CA PHE A 92 -6.79 -6.99 24.30
C PHE A 92 -5.62 -6.19 23.71
N ILE A 93 -4.39 -6.68 23.86
CA ILE A 93 -3.22 -6.04 23.25
C ILE A 93 -3.30 -6.11 21.72
N LEU A 94 -3.56 -7.31 21.17
CA LEU A 94 -3.69 -7.50 19.72
C LEU A 94 -4.88 -6.73 19.15
N LEU A 95 -6.01 -6.71 19.86
CA LEU A 95 -7.19 -5.94 19.47
C LEU A 95 -6.87 -4.45 19.36
N ALA A 96 -6.19 -3.89 20.36
CA ALA A 96 -5.81 -2.49 20.35
C ALA A 96 -4.87 -2.16 19.18
N ILE A 97 -3.84 -3.00 18.96
CA ILE A 97 -2.90 -2.82 17.83
C ILE A 97 -3.64 -2.97 16.50
N THR A 98 -4.49 -3.98 16.36
CA THR A 98 -5.27 -4.22 15.12
C THR A 98 -6.21 -3.05 14.85
N CYS A 99 -6.90 -2.53 15.85
CA CYS A 99 -7.78 -1.38 15.69
C CYS A 99 -7.01 -0.12 15.26
N ILE A 100 -5.91 0.19 15.93
CA ILE A 100 -5.12 1.39 15.59
C ILE A 100 -4.58 1.27 14.17
N ARG A 101 -3.92 0.16 13.84
CA ARG A 101 -3.29 -0.05 12.54
C ARG A 101 -4.29 -0.18 11.39
N SER A 102 -5.42 -0.82 11.63
CA SER A 102 -6.41 -1.08 10.58
C SER A 102 -7.31 0.11 10.29
N PHE A 103 -7.62 0.91 11.29
CA PHE A 103 -8.63 1.95 11.19
C PHE A 103 -8.11 3.37 11.40
N ALA A 104 -6.95 3.55 12.04
CA ALA A 104 -6.45 4.87 12.34
C ALA A 104 -5.24 5.24 11.47
N TYR A 105 -4.07 4.73 11.79
CA TYR A 105 -2.84 5.15 11.17
C TYR A 105 -1.93 3.98 10.83
N GLU A 106 -1.26 4.09 9.68
CA GLU A 106 -0.26 3.11 9.26
C GLU A 106 1.07 3.81 8.95
N PRO A 107 2.19 3.43 9.60
CA PRO A 107 3.49 4.01 9.31
C PRO A 107 4.06 3.43 8.02
N TYR A 108 4.57 4.31 7.15
CA TYR A 108 5.31 3.95 5.95
C TYR A 108 6.66 4.63 5.95
N GLN A 109 7.66 3.95 5.38
CA GLN A 109 8.94 4.57 5.07
C GLN A 109 8.99 4.93 3.59
N ILE A 110 9.41 6.15 3.27
CA ILE A 110 9.51 6.65 1.90
C ILE A 110 10.70 6.00 1.20
N PRO A 111 10.49 5.18 0.14
CA PRO A 111 11.57 4.46 -0.52
C PRO A 111 12.18 5.21 -1.70
N SER A 112 11.51 6.22 -2.27
CA SER A 112 11.89 6.86 -3.52
C SER A 112 11.93 8.38 -3.42
N ARG A 113 12.61 9.01 -4.39
CA ARG A 113 12.75 10.48 -4.47
C ARG A 113 11.59 11.17 -5.18
N SER A 114 10.53 10.48 -5.55
CA SER A 114 9.47 11.05 -6.40
C SER A 114 8.66 12.19 -5.77
N MET A 115 8.72 12.34 -4.44
CA MET A 115 8.02 13.39 -3.67
C MET A 115 8.98 14.41 -3.04
N VAL A 116 10.27 14.41 -3.42
CA VAL A 116 11.23 15.45 -3.02
C VAL A 116 10.78 16.78 -3.65
N PRO A 117 10.84 17.93 -2.93
CA PRO A 117 11.50 18.12 -1.63
C PRO A 117 10.61 17.85 -0.41
N GLY A 118 9.29 17.68 -0.58
CA GLY A 118 8.36 17.55 0.53
C GLY A 118 8.57 16.30 1.39
N LEU A 119 8.89 15.16 0.75
CA LEU A 119 9.19 13.89 1.41
C LEU A 119 10.57 13.41 0.96
N GLN A 120 11.43 13.09 1.91
CA GLN A 120 12.80 12.60 1.66
C GLN A 120 12.84 11.07 1.70
N VAL A 121 13.81 10.47 1.00
CA VAL A 121 14.05 9.02 1.09
C VAL A 121 14.49 8.68 2.52
N GLY A 122 13.79 7.72 3.12
CA GLY A 122 14.03 7.29 4.51
C GLY A 122 13.10 7.92 5.53
N ASP A 123 12.35 8.96 5.18
CA ASP A 123 11.34 9.56 6.07
C ASP A 123 10.28 8.54 6.46
N PHE A 124 9.82 8.63 7.70
CA PHE A 124 8.66 7.91 8.19
C PHE A 124 7.43 8.81 8.14
N VAL A 125 6.42 8.39 7.41
CA VAL A 125 5.15 9.08 7.32
C VAL A 125 4.05 8.26 7.98
N LEU A 126 3.08 8.95 8.57
CA LEU A 126 1.93 8.32 9.20
C LEU A 126 0.72 8.53 8.30
N VAL A 127 0.29 7.47 7.62
CA VAL A 127 -0.84 7.52 6.69
C VAL A 127 -2.15 7.42 7.46
N ASN A 128 -3.03 8.39 7.22
CA ASN A 128 -4.38 8.41 7.77
C ASN A 128 -5.31 7.50 6.97
N LYS A 129 -5.67 6.35 7.53
CA LYS A 129 -6.47 5.34 6.84
C LYS A 129 -7.97 5.63 6.80
N TYR A 130 -8.45 6.57 7.59
CA TYR A 130 -9.87 6.96 7.61
C TYR A 130 -10.17 8.24 6.82
N ALA A 131 -9.15 8.84 6.19
CA ALA A 131 -9.31 10.10 5.45
C ALA A 131 -10.38 10.01 4.34
N TYR A 132 -10.44 8.86 3.65
CA TYR A 132 -11.36 8.62 2.54
C TYR A 132 -12.45 7.59 2.85
N GLY A 133 -12.55 7.16 4.10
CA GLY A 133 -13.53 6.19 4.59
C GLY A 133 -12.90 5.02 5.32
N ILE A 134 -13.71 4.31 6.09
CA ILE A 134 -13.25 3.17 6.89
C ILE A 134 -13.35 1.90 6.04
N LYS A 135 -12.22 1.24 5.81
CA LYS A 135 -12.14 -0.02 5.06
C LYS A 135 -11.99 -1.23 5.97
N PHE A 136 -12.48 -2.38 5.54
CA PHE A 136 -12.27 -3.63 6.26
C PHE A 136 -10.80 -4.05 6.19
N PRO A 137 -10.16 -4.43 7.31
CA PRO A 137 -8.74 -4.78 7.37
C PRO A 137 -8.35 -5.86 6.35
N GLY A 138 -7.28 -5.61 5.58
CA GLY A 138 -6.77 -6.54 4.58
C GLY A 138 -7.61 -6.66 3.31
N THR A 139 -8.61 -5.79 3.13
CA THR A 139 -9.46 -5.77 1.93
C THR A 139 -9.72 -4.34 1.45
N HIS A 140 -10.25 -4.20 0.24
CA HIS A 140 -10.71 -2.92 -0.32
C HIS A 140 -12.17 -2.61 0.03
N PHE A 141 -12.84 -3.49 0.80
CA PHE A 141 -14.26 -3.33 1.13
C PHE A 141 -14.48 -2.15 2.09
N LEU A 142 -15.24 -1.14 1.63
CA LEU A 142 -15.59 0.04 2.40
C LEU A 142 -16.68 -0.29 3.42
N LEU A 143 -16.40 -0.07 4.71
CA LEU A 143 -17.37 -0.27 5.79
C LEU A 143 -18.27 0.96 6.01
N SER A 144 -17.71 2.16 5.90
CA SER A 144 -18.46 3.40 6.16
C SER A 144 -17.72 4.63 5.63
N GLY A 145 -18.51 5.60 5.15
CA GLY A 145 -18.07 6.95 4.79
C GLY A 145 -17.18 6.98 3.54
N LEU A 146 -17.69 7.47 2.42
CA LEU A 146 -16.89 7.77 1.25
C LEU A 146 -16.64 9.28 1.20
N VAL A 147 -15.40 9.68 1.45
CA VAL A 147 -14.93 11.05 1.21
C VAL A 147 -14.08 11.04 -0.03
N GLN A 148 -14.43 11.86 -1.01
CA GLN A 148 -13.66 11.95 -2.25
C GLN A 148 -12.32 12.65 -2.00
N PRO A 149 -11.21 12.13 -2.54
CA PRO A 149 -9.93 12.82 -2.58
C PRO A 149 -10.06 14.19 -3.26
N LYS A 150 -9.31 15.15 -2.77
CA LYS A 150 -9.30 16.52 -3.31
C LYS A 150 -7.99 16.78 -4.03
N ARG A 151 -7.98 17.78 -4.91
CA ARG A 151 -6.74 18.29 -5.46
C ARG A 151 -5.82 18.76 -4.34
N ASN A 152 -4.54 18.60 -4.53
CA ASN A 152 -3.47 18.85 -3.55
C ASN A 152 -3.34 17.82 -2.40
N ASP A 153 -4.24 16.84 -2.26
CA ASP A 153 -4.04 15.75 -1.31
C ASP A 153 -2.81 14.93 -1.69
N VAL A 154 -2.00 14.58 -0.70
CA VAL A 154 -0.93 13.57 -0.87
C VAL A 154 -1.49 12.22 -0.49
N ALA A 155 -1.66 11.37 -1.48
CA ALA A 155 -2.30 10.07 -1.34
C ALA A 155 -1.31 8.91 -1.44
N VAL A 156 -1.56 7.85 -0.67
CA VAL A 156 -0.90 6.55 -0.80
C VAL A 156 -1.89 5.60 -1.48
N PHE A 157 -1.48 5.02 -2.59
CA PHE A 157 -2.32 4.12 -3.39
C PHE A 157 -1.49 3.03 -4.06
N ILE A 158 -2.17 1.99 -4.52
CA ILE A 158 -1.58 0.92 -5.32
C ILE A 158 -1.77 1.31 -6.79
N ALA A 159 -0.69 1.49 -7.53
CA ALA A 159 -0.79 1.83 -8.94
C ALA A 159 -1.15 0.59 -9.77
N PRO A 160 -2.13 0.66 -10.68
CA PRO A 160 -2.61 -0.48 -11.45
C PRO A 160 -1.52 -1.23 -12.21
N HIS A 161 -0.52 -0.51 -12.74
CA HIS A 161 0.58 -1.12 -13.50
C HIS A 161 1.62 -1.86 -12.65
N THR A 162 1.57 -1.74 -11.32
CA THR A 162 2.48 -2.47 -10.41
C THR A 162 1.90 -3.80 -9.92
N LEU A 163 0.78 -4.19 -10.48
CA LEU A 163 0.06 -5.39 -10.10
C LEU A 163 0.62 -6.66 -10.74
N CYS A 164 1.68 -6.52 -11.54
CA CYS A 164 2.28 -7.63 -12.30
C CYS A 164 3.61 -8.06 -11.67
N ASP A 165 3.82 -9.38 -11.54
CA ASP A 165 5.13 -10.01 -11.25
C ASP A 165 6.15 -9.82 -12.40
N TYR A 166 5.76 -9.08 -13.42
CA TYR A 166 6.41 -8.98 -14.69
C TYR A 166 6.72 -7.51 -14.96
N ASP A 167 7.96 -7.20 -15.30
CA ASP A 167 8.36 -5.84 -15.65
C ASP A 167 7.74 -5.43 -16.99
N PRO A 168 6.70 -4.58 -16.99
CA PRO A 168 6.02 -4.19 -18.22
C PRO A 168 6.91 -3.35 -19.15
N LEU A 169 8.00 -2.76 -18.64
CA LEU A 169 8.92 -1.95 -19.43
C LEU A 169 9.87 -2.79 -20.29
N THR A 170 10.27 -3.97 -19.81
CA THR A 170 11.16 -4.86 -20.56
C THR A 170 10.44 -5.69 -21.62
N ALA A 171 9.13 -5.77 -21.55
CA ALA A 171 8.32 -6.60 -22.42
C ALA A 171 7.36 -5.81 -23.31
N ARG A 172 7.40 -4.50 -23.27
CA ARG A 172 6.59 -3.69 -24.18
C ARG A 172 7.06 -3.96 -25.61
N PRO A 173 6.15 -4.47 -26.48
CA PRO A 173 6.54 -4.76 -27.86
C PRO A 173 6.95 -3.51 -28.59
N ASP A 174 8.02 -3.61 -29.38
CA ASP A 174 8.42 -2.54 -30.26
C ASP A 174 7.43 -2.43 -31.42
N ILE A 175 6.64 -1.36 -31.42
CA ILE A 175 5.65 -1.06 -32.45
C ILE A 175 6.15 -0.05 -33.48
N SER A 176 7.42 0.37 -33.41
CA SER A 176 7.99 1.41 -34.30
C SER A 176 7.94 1.06 -35.79
N THR A 177 7.85 -0.24 -36.09
CA THR A 177 7.78 -0.77 -37.46
C THR A 177 6.35 -0.97 -37.97
N LEU A 178 5.33 -0.77 -37.13
CA LEU A 178 3.92 -1.02 -37.48
C LEU A 178 3.22 0.30 -37.92
N PRO A 179 2.23 0.23 -38.79
CA PRO A 179 1.33 1.34 -39.04
C PRO A 179 0.64 1.77 -37.73
N VAL A 180 0.44 3.09 -37.55
CA VAL A 180 -0.06 3.67 -36.30
C VAL A 180 -1.34 2.97 -35.79
N ALA A 181 -2.29 2.68 -36.67
CA ALA A 181 -3.55 2.01 -36.30
C ALA A 181 -3.34 0.56 -35.82
N GLU A 182 -2.44 -0.18 -36.45
CA GLU A 182 -2.10 -1.56 -36.06
C GLU A 182 -1.27 -1.59 -34.78
N GLY A 183 -0.34 -0.65 -34.63
CA GLY A 183 0.44 -0.48 -33.41
C GLY A 183 -0.43 -0.20 -32.20
N GLN A 184 -1.43 0.69 -32.35
CA GLN A 184 -2.38 0.99 -31.27
C GLN A 184 -3.26 -0.23 -30.91
N LEU A 185 -3.75 -0.97 -31.90
CA LEU A 185 -4.51 -2.18 -31.68
C LEU A 185 -3.67 -3.27 -30.97
N PHE A 186 -2.41 -3.36 -31.31
CA PHE A 186 -1.47 -4.31 -30.72
C PHE A 186 -1.15 -3.92 -29.26
N LEU A 187 -0.96 -2.64 -28.96
CA LEU A 187 -0.77 -2.14 -27.60
C LEU A 187 -2.00 -2.39 -26.73
N ASN A 188 -3.19 -2.09 -27.21
CA ASN A 188 -4.43 -2.35 -26.49
C ASN A 188 -4.59 -3.84 -26.17
N LYS A 189 -4.32 -4.72 -27.15
CA LYS A 189 -4.34 -6.17 -26.91
C LYS A 189 -3.28 -6.64 -25.93
N PHE A 190 -2.12 -6.03 -25.92
CA PHE A 190 -1.03 -6.31 -25.01
C PHE A 190 -1.39 -5.87 -23.58
N GLU A 191 -1.98 -4.68 -23.42
CA GLU A 191 -2.47 -4.17 -22.14
C GLU A 191 -3.61 -5.03 -21.58
N ASP A 192 -4.56 -5.46 -22.42
CA ASP A 192 -5.63 -6.39 -22.00
C ASP A 192 -5.07 -7.74 -21.54
N LEU A 193 -4.05 -8.25 -22.24
CA LEU A 193 -3.38 -9.50 -21.88
C LEU A 193 -2.57 -9.36 -20.59
N GLN A 194 -1.94 -8.22 -20.36
CA GLN A 194 -1.25 -7.92 -19.10
C GLN A 194 -2.24 -7.80 -17.96
N ASN A 195 -3.29 -7.01 -18.10
CA ASN A 195 -4.33 -6.84 -17.10
C ASN A 195 -4.99 -8.17 -16.71
N SER A 196 -5.15 -9.11 -17.65
CA SER A 196 -5.69 -10.44 -17.36
C SER A 196 -4.74 -11.38 -16.63
N ARG A 197 -3.42 -11.10 -16.66
CA ARG A 197 -2.37 -11.95 -16.07
C ARG A 197 -1.78 -11.38 -14.79
N CYS A 198 -2.10 -10.13 -14.47
CA CYS A 198 -1.52 -9.45 -13.33
C CYS A 198 -2.34 -9.70 -12.07
N THR A 199 -1.68 -10.20 -11.03
CA THR A 199 -2.22 -10.21 -9.67
C THR A 199 -1.67 -9.01 -8.91
N PRO A 200 -2.49 -8.34 -8.09
CA PRO A 200 -2.07 -7.21 -7.29
C PRO A 200 -0.93 -7.58 -6.33
N LEU A 201 0.30 -7.16 -6.62
CA LEU A 201 1.44 -7.31 -5.72
C LEU A 201 1.54 -6.20 -4.68
N GLY A 202 0.68 -5.20 -4.81
CA GLY A 202 0.50 -4.19 -3.78
C GLY A 202 1.68 -3.23 -3.59
N VAL A 203 2.42 -2.88 -4.64
CA VAL A 203 3.42 -1.81 -4.53
C VAL A 203 2.70 -0.48 -4.34
N LYS A 204 2.91 0.12 -3.18
CA LYS A 204 2.27 1.38 -2.81
C LYS A 204 3.09 2.56 -3.31
N PHE A 205 2.40 3.51 -3.90
CA PHE A 205 2.96 4.80 -4.37
C PHE A 205 2.46 5.94 -3.49
N VAL A 206 3.30 6.94 -3.34
CA VAL A 206 2.94 8.22 -2.71
C VAL A 206 3.03 9.29 -3.78
N LYS A 207 1.92 9.97 -4.08
CA LYS A 207 1.82 11.03 -5.08
C LYS A 207 0.84 12.11 -4.63
N ARG A 208 0.90 13.27 -5.30
CA ARG A 208 -0.05 14.36 -5.10
C ARG A 208 -1.14 14.32 -6.14
N ILE A 209 -2.39 14.42 -5.70
CA ILE A 209 -3.56 14.51 -6.59
C ILE A 209 -3.61 15.89 -7.22
N ILE A 210 -3.52 15.92 -8.56
CA ILE A 210 -3.57 17.13 -9.36
C ILE A 210 -4.94 17.28 -10.03
N GLY A 211 -5.52 16.18 -10.52
CA GLY A 211 -6.81 16.17 -11.19
C GLY A 211 -7.79 15.22 -10.53
N ILE A 212 -9.03 15.67 -10.42
CA ILE A 212 -10.18 14.91 -9.92
C ILE A 212 -11.13 14.57 -11.08
N PRO A 213 -12.09 13.63 -10.89
CA PRO A 213 -13.04 13.25 -11.94
C PRO A 213 -13.67 14.45 -12.64
N GLY A 214 -13.65 14.44 -13.98
CA GLY A 214 -14.18 15.52 -14.83
C GLY A 214 -13.19 16.63 -15.16
N ASP A 215 -12.03 16.72 -14.51
CA ASP A 215 -11.04 17.73 -14.82
C ASP A 215 -10.40 17.49 -16.17
N LYS A 216 -10.20 18.56 -16.94
CA LYS A 216 -9.31 18.60 -18.07
C LYS A 216 -7.95 19.10 -17.61
N VAL A 217 -6.94 18.22 -17.60
CA VAL A 217 -5.58 18.56 -17.20
C VAL A 217 -4.68 18.59 -18.43
N GLU A 218 -3.96 19.69 -18.61
CA GLU A 218 -2.96 19.85 -19.66
C GLU A 218 -1.59 20.10 -19.03
N ILE A 219 -0.57 19.42 -19.54
CA ILE A 219 0.82 19.58 -19.11
C ILE A 219 1.65 20.06 -20.30
N LYS A 220 2.37 21.17 -20.12
CA LYS A 220 3.25 21.80 -21.11
C LYS A 220 4.60 22.06 -20.46
N GLY A 221 5.54 21.15 -20.65
CA GLY A 221 6.77 21.17 -19.86
C GLY A 221 6.49 20.95 -18.38
N TYR A 222 6.86 21.94 -17.55
CA TYR A 222 6.57 21.91 -16.10
C TYR A 222 5.29 22.65 -15.72
N GLU A 223 4.62 23.27 -16.68
CA GLU A 223 3.38 24.00 -16.45
C GLU A 223 2.19 23.06 -16.48
N ILE A 224 1.35 23.16 -15.46
CA ILE A 224 0.10 22.40 -15.37
C ILE A 224 -1.07 23.38 -15.51
N TRP A 225 -2.04 22.97 -16.32
CA TRP A 225 -3.28 23.70 -16.56
C TRP A 225 -4.44 22.78 -16.16
N ILE A 226 -5.36 23.30 -15.35
CA ILE A 226 -6.55 22.58 -14.92
C ILE A 226 -7.77 23.37 -15.40
N ASN A 227 -8.61 22.73 -16.19
CA ASN A 227 -9.82 23.34 -16.79
C ASN A 227 -9.56 24.67 -17.50
N GLY A 228 -8.38 24.79 -18.13
CA GLY A 228 -7.94 25.97 -18.87
C GLY A 228 -7.25 27.04 -18.01
N GLU A 229 -7.15 26.86 -16.71
CA GLU A 229 -6.42 27.76 -15.82
C GLU A 229 -5.04 27.20 -15.50
N LYS A 230 -4.00 28.02 -15.68
CA LYS A 230 -2.62 27.67 -15.34
C LYS A 230 -2.42 27.72 -13.83
N LEU A 231 -1.81 26.66 -13.26
CA LEU A 231 -1.37 26.70 -11.87
C LEU A 231 -0.34 27.79 -11.64
N LYS A 232 -0.46 28.48 -10.54
CA LYS A 232 0.49 29.53 -10.15
C LYS A 232 1.77 28.86 -9.66
N GLN A 233 2.88 29.22 -10.29
CA GLN A 233 4.21 28.76 -9.93
C GLN A 233 5.11 29.97 -9.66
N LYS A 234 5.89 29.92 -8.58
CA LYS A 234 6.85 30.94 -8.20
C LYS A 234 8.21 30.28 -7.97
N LEU A 235 9.23 30.73 -8.66
CA LEU A 235 10.58 30.26 -8.47
C LEU A 235 11.09 30.69 -7.08
N LEU A 236 11.54 29.72 -6.29
CA LEU A 236 12.12 29.93 -4.97
C LEU A 236 13.64 29.89 -5.02
N ILE A 237 14.19 28.85 -5.64
CA ILE A 237 15.62 28.59 -5.75
C ILE A 237 15.89 28.11 -7.18
N SER A 238 16.95 28.64 -7.78
CA SER A 238 17.48 28.16 -9.05
C SER A 238 18.97 27.91 -8.88
N ASP A 239 19.39 26.67 -9.08
CA ASP A 239 20.80 26.26 -9.05
C ASP A 239 21.13 25.63 -10.44
N SER A 240 22.42 25.39 -10.69
CA SER A 240 22.92 24.77 -11.93
C SER A 240 22.29 23.39 -12.21
N ASN A 241 21.82 22.70 -11.19
CA ASN A 241 21.35 21.32 -11.26
C ASN A 241 19.86 21.15 -10.99
N GLU A 242 19.20 22.13 -10.36
CA GLU A 242 17.79 22.02 -10.00
C GLU A 242 17.10 23.35 -9.76
N ASN A 243 15.80 23.37 -9.98
CA ASN A 243 14.92 24.48 -9.61
C ASN A 243 13.90 24.00 -8.60
N LEU A 244 13.70 24.79 -7.55
CA LEU A 244 12.60 24.64 -6.63
C LEU A 244 11.56 25.72 -6.88
N LEU A 245 10.33 25.30 -7.13
CA LEU A 245 9.21 26.20 -7.37
C LEU A 245 8.12 25.97 -6.34
N GLU A 246 7.54 27.03 -5.83
CA GLU A 246 6.30 27.01 -5.09
C GLU A 246 5.16 26.91 -6.09
N GLU A 247 4.33 25.88 -5.96
CA GLU A 247 3.14 25.67 -6.81
C GLU A 247 1.89 25.75 -5.95
N THR A 248 0.86 26.42 -6.47
CA THR A 248 -0.42 26.58 -5.80
C THR A 248 -1.50 25.82 -6.56
N ILE A 249 -2.19 24.92 -5.86
CA ILE A 249 -3.34 24.18 -6.36
C ILE A 249 -4.52 24.49 -5.44
N ASP A 250 -5.58 25.06 -5.99
CA ASP A 250 -6.72 25.58 -5.22
C ASP A 250 -6.22 26.52 -4.11
N GLU A 251 -6.46 26.19 -2.83
CA GLU A 251 -5.96 26.94 -1.66
C GLU A 251 -4.65 26.38 -1.09
N GLY A 252 -4.16 25.24 -1.61
CA GLY A 252 -2.99 24.57 -1.10
C GLY A 252 -1.71 24.98 -1.81
N VAL A 253 -0.64 25.17 -1.05
CA VAL A 253 0.68 25.53 -1.53
C VAL A 253 1.66 24.40 -1.22
N HIS A 254 2.51 24.04 -2.18
CA HIS A 254 3.56 23.06 -2.01
C HIS A 254 4.78 23.41 -2.86
N VAL A 255 5.90 22.72 -2.60
CA VAL A 255 7.13 22.94 -3.35
C VAL A 255 7.38 21.77 -4.29
N ILE A 256 7.64 22.07 -5.54
CA ILE A 256 8.03 21.10 -6.55
C ILE A 256 9.50 21.27 -6.92
N ARG A 257 10.10 20.17 -7.39
CA ARG A 257 11.47 20.12 -7.88
C ARG A 257 11.49 19.80 -9.36
N THR A 258 12.32 20.53 -10.12
CA THR A 258 12.58 20.29 -11.55
C THR A 258 14.09 20.34 -11.81
N LEU A 259 14.55 19.57 -12.81
CA LEU A 259 15.95 19.55 -13.24
C LEU A 259 16.22 20.44 -14.46
N GLY A 260 15.19 21.13 -14.97
CA GLY A 260 15.31 21.98 -16.15
C GLY A 260 15.39 21.22 -17.49
N LEU A 261 15.13 19.92 -17.49
CA LEU A 261 15.09 19.07 -18.68
C LEU A 261 13.72 19.24 -19.35
N SER A 262 13.59 20.22 -20.23
CA SER A 262 12.28 20.72 -20.69
C SER A 262 11.75 20.13 -21.99
N ASP A 263 12.22 18.98 -22.46
CA ASP A 263 11.72 18.34 -23.70
C ASP A 263 10.44 17.52 -23.47
N TYR A 264 9.57 17.96 -22.55
CA TYR A 264 8.29 17.32 -22.36
C TYR A 264 7.32 17.68 -23.46
N GLU A 265 6.82 16.66 -24.14
CA GLU A 265 5.69 16.79 -25.06
C GLU A 265 4.46 17.38 -24.32
N GLN A 266 3.63 18.09 -25.06
CA GLN A 266 2.36 18.56 -24.53
C GLN A 266 1.38 17.39 -24.43
N HIS A 267 0.85 17.17 -23.22
CA HIS A 267 -0.15 16.15 -22.97
C HIS A 267 -1.44 16.80 -22.46
N SER A 268 -2.56 16.22 -22.82
CA SER A 268 -3.89 16.65 -22.34
C SER A 268 -4.75 15.45 -22.07
N TRP A 269 -5.37 15.45 -20.88
CA TRP A 269 -6.26 14.37 -20.42
C TRP A 269 -7.54 14.95 -19.85
N THR A 270 -8.63 14.21 -20.01
CA THR A 270 -9.82 14.40 -19.17
C THR A 270 -9.85 13.27 -18.17
N VAL A 271 -9.85 13.60 -16.87
CA VAL A 271 -9.86 12.60 -15.80
C VAL A 271 -11.20 11.87 -15.80
N PRO A 272 -11.23 10.55 -16.01
CA PRO A 272 -12.47 9.77 -16.04
C PRO A 272 -13.16 9.77 -14.67
N GLU A 273 -14.47 9.44 -14.67
CA GLU A 273 -15.21 9.17 -13.44
C GLU A 273 -14.56 8.02 -12.66
N GLY A 274 -14.47 8.17 -11.33
CA GLY A 274 -13.83 7.20 -10.45
C GLY A 274 -12.30 7.18 -10.51
N SER A 275 -11.68 8.04 -11.30
CA SER A 275 -10.22 8.10 -11.47
C SER A 275 -9.64 9.43 -10.99
N TYR A 276 -8.35 9.43 -10.66
CA TYR A 276 -7.60 10.62 -10.24
C TYR A 276 -6.28 10.69 -11.00
N LEU A 277 -5.85 11.91 -11.31
CA LEU A 277 -4.54 12.15 -11.87
C LEU A 277 -3.58 12.52 -10.74
N ALA A 278 -2.55 11.72 -10.54
CA ALA A 278 -1.58 11.90 -9.47
C ALA A 278 -0.16 12.07 -10.03
N ILE A 279 0.58 13.05 -9.51
CA ILE A 279 1.93 13.41 -9.94
C ILE A 279 2.83 13.55 -8.71
N GLY A 280 4.11 13.21 -8.83
CA GLY A 280 5.06 13.48 -7.76
C GLY A 280 5.56 14.93 -7.77
N ASP A 281 5.94 15.43 -6.59
CA ASP A 281 6.50 16.76 -6.42
C ASP A 281 7.88 16.90 -7.09
N ASN A 282 8.61 15.79 -7.27
CA ASN A 282 9.84 15.74 -8.06
C ASN A 282 9.48 15.43 -9.53
N ARG A 283 9.25 16.45 -10.34
CA ARG A 283 8.65 16.35 -11.66
C ARG A 283 9.43 15.48 -12.63
N ASP A 284 10.78 15.53 -12.61
CA ASP A 284 11.64 14.76 -13.52
C ASP A 284 11.85 13.31 -13.06
N ASN A 285 11.66 13.01 -11.77
CA ASN A 285 11.82 11.68 -11.20
C ASN A 285 10.46 11.05 -10.81
N SER A 286 9.40 11.42 -11.49
CA SER A 286 8.05 11.00 -11.18
C SER A 286 7.29 10.70 -12.45
N CYS A 287 6.93 9.43 -12.66
CA CYS A 287 5.98 9.07 -13.71
C CYS A 287 4.61 9.64 -13.40
N LEU A 288 3.91 10.08 -14.46
CA LEU A 288 2.48 10.38 -14.42
C LEU A 288 1.70 9.08 -14.16
N LEU A 289 0.82 9.10 -13.20
CA LEU A 289 0.01 7.93 -12.85
C LEU A 289 -1.47 8.29 -13.00
N TYR A 290 -2.15 7.54 -13.87
CA TYR A 290 -3.60 7.42 -13.84
C TYR A 290 -3.95 6.36 -12.81
N THR A 291 -4.80 6.69 -11.84
CA THR A 291 -5.39 5.71 -10.93
C THR A 291 -6.85 5.55 -11.31
N SER A 292 -7.24 4.38 -11.79
CA SER A 292 -8.64 3.97 -11.89
C SER A 292 -9.07 3.45 -10.51
N ASP A 293 -10.26 3.86 -10.05
CA ASP A 293 -10.86 3.46 -8.77
C ASP A 293 -10.10 3.92 -7.51
N ALA A 294 -10.01 5.23 -7.32
CA ALA A 294 -9.47 5.80 -6.08
C ALA A 294 -10.28 5.43 -4.82
N ALA A 295 -11.49 4.95 -4.95
CA ALA A 295 -12.27 4.45 -3.81
C ALA A 295 -11.68 3.14 -3.24
N ASP A 296 -11.00 2.34 -4.07
CA ASP A 296 -10.45 1.07 -3.66
C ASP A 296 -8.97 1.12 -3.31
N ASP A 297 -8.20 2.07 -3.88
CA ASP A 297 -6.74 2.10 -3.80
C ASP A 297 -6.13 3.24 -2.96
N VAL A 298 -6.94 4.20 -2.51
CA VAL A 298 -6.45 5.32 -1.68
C VAL A 298 -6.55 4.92 -0.21
N ALA A 299 -5.43 4.71 0.44
CA ALA A 299 -5.33 4.37 1.86
C ALA A 299 -5.06 5.60 2.72
#